data_1a6d145f371a18a64dfeebcc5aaa55d2
#
_entry.id   1a6d145f371a18a64dfeebcc5aaa55d2
#
_cell.length_a   1.000
_cell.length_b   1.000
_cell.length_c   1.000
_cell.angle_alpha   90.00
_cell.angle_beta   90.00
_cell.angle_gamma   90.00
#
_symmetry.space_group_name_H-M   'P 1'
#
loop_
_entity.id
_entity.type
_entity.pdbx_description
1 polymer ?
#
loop_
_entity_poly.entity_id
_entity_poly.type
_entity_poly.pdbx_seq_one_letter_code
_entity_poly.pdbx_strand_id
1 'polypeptide(L)'
;IQSKLYQQRRSLPNNFNKTLPENHSEKALKIFKDEYLLDFINIQADEDDNERVLEKEIVNNIKKFILSIGAHFAFIGNQYRLIIEEQEYFIDLLFYNRQLQCLVAFELKTGKFKPEYLGKMNFYLSALDDLIKQPHENPSIGIILCKEKNNKIVEYSFRDFNKAMGVATYKTTEELPEKFKNLLPDSETLKKLLD
;
A
#
# COMPACT_ATOMS: atom_id res chain seq x y z
N ILE A 1 25.84 -0.37 -23.39
CA ILE A 1 25.08 -1.64 -23.14
C ILE A 1 24.61 -1.72 -21.67
N GLN A 2 25.10 -0.88 -20.75
CA GLN A 2 24.72 -0.91 -19.33
C GLN A 2 23.44 -0.12 -18.97
N SER A 3 22.84 0.65 -19.87
CA SER A 3 21.71 1.54 -19.54
C SER A 3 20.32 0.91 -19.71
N LYS A 4 20.17 -0.29 -20.27
CA LYS A 4 18.87 -0.94 -20.49
C LYS A 4 18.42 -1.89 -19.37
N LEU A 5 19.31 -2.29 -18.45
CA LEU A 5 18.99 -3.20 -17.34
C LEU A 5 18.32 -2.51 -16.14
N TYR A 6 18.43 -1.18 -16.03
CA TYR A 6 17.82 -0.39 -14.96
C TYR A 6 16.40 0.14 -15.26
N GLN A 7 15.89 -0.07 -16.47
CA GLN A 7 14.58 0.49 -16.91
C GLN A 7 13.39 -0.47 -16.80
N GLN A 8 13.57 -1.69 -16.28
CA GLN A 8 12.44 -2.55 -15.90
C GLN A 8 12.14 -2.45 -14.39
N ARG A 9 12.06 -1.26 -13.83
CA ARG A 9 11.19 -1.07 -12.65
C ARG A 9 9.77 -1.30 -13.15
N ARG A 10 9.19 -2.45 -12.80
CA ARG A 10 7.77 -2.69 -13.04
C ARG A 10 7.02 -1.51 -12.43
N SER A 11 6.33 -0.75 -13.26
CA SER A 11 5.50 0.34 -12.78
C SER A 11 4.28 -0.26 -12.07
N LEU A 12 3.89 0.33 -10.94
CA LEU A 12 2.67 -0.01 -10.24
C LEU A 12 1.48 -0.05 -11.23
N PRO A 13 0.76 -1.17 -11.39
CA PRO A 13 -0.52 -1.17 -12.09
C PRO A 13 -1.51 -0.24 -11.39
N ASN A 14 -2.00 0.77 -12.12
CA ASN A 14 -2.82 1.83 -11.58
C ASN A 14 -3.68 2.47 -12.67
N ASN A 15 -4.58 3.35 -12.26
CA ASN A 15 -5.39 4.19 -13.15
C ASN A 15 -5.11 5.70 -12.99
N PHE A 16 -3.99 6.09 -12.39
CA PHE A 16 -3.69 7.47 -12.02
C PHE A 16 -3.75 8.46 -13.20
N ASN A 17 -3.27 8.05 -14.38
CA ASN A 17 -3.30 8.90 -15.59
C ASN A 17 -4.71 9.24 -16.05
N LYS A 18 -5.72 8.46 -15.66
CA LYS A 18 -7.13 8.70 -15.98
C LYS A 18 -7.86 9.49 -14.91
N THR A 19 -7.41 9.39 -13.66
CA THR A 19 -8.18 9.77 -12.47
C THR A 19 -7.58 10.94 -11.71
N LEU A 20 -6.31 11.27 -11.97
CA LEU A 20 -5.61 12.39 -11.34
C LEU A 20 -5.20 13.43 -12.38
N PRO A 21 -5.12 14.72 -11.99
CA PRO A 21 -4.45 15.72 -12.79
C PRO A 21 -3.01 15.31 -13.15
N GLU A 22 -2.50 15.69 -14.32
CA GLU A 22 -1.22 15.22 -14.87
C GLU A 22 -0.05 15.34 -13.87
N ASN A 23 0.12 16.52 -13.27
CA ASN A 23 1.18 16.77 -12.28
C ASN A 23 1.06 15.90 -11.01
N HIS A 24 -0.15 15.53 -10.60
CA HIS A 24 -0.40 14.64 -9.46
C HIS A 24 -0.19 13.18 -9.85
N SER A 25 -0.60 12.79 -11.06
CA SER A 25 -0.35 11.45 -11.59
C SER A 25 1.15 11.15 -11.67
N GLU A 26 1.95 12.06 -12.22
CA GLU A 26 3.40 11.91 -12.27
C GLU A 26 4.05 11.77 -10.89
N LYS A 27 3.60 12.57 -9.91
CA LYS A 27 4.08 12.47 -8.52
C LYS A 27 3.67 11.13 -7.89
N ALA A 28 2.42 10.71 -8.07
CA ALA A 28 1.92 9.45 -7.54
C ALA A 28 2.72 8.26 -8.10
N LEU A 29 3.02 8.24 -9.41
CA LEU A 29 3.84 7.21 -10.04
C LEU A 29 5.28 7.15 -9.51
N LYS A 30 5.82 8.27 -8.99
CA LYS A 30 7.15 8.30 -8.35
C LYS A 30 7.13 7.84 -6.90
N ILE A 31 6.02 8.07 -6.21
CA ILE A 31 5.85 7.78 -4.77
C ILE A 31 5.49 6.32 -4.55
N PHE A 32 4.49 5.79 -5.28
CA PHE A 32 4.01 4.43 -5.07
C PHE A 32 4.85 3.40 -5.83
N LYS A 33 5.19 2.32 -5.14
CA LYS A 33 6.01 1.22 -5.67
C LYS A 33 5.12 0.06 -6.11
N ASP A 34 5.58 -0.70 -7.10
CA ASP A 34 4.95 -1.94 -7.53
C ASP A 34 5.08 -3.07 -6.50
N GLU A 35 6.18 -3.09 -5.74
CA GLU A 35 6.48 -4.07 -4.71
C GLU A 35 7.10 -3.39 -3.48
N TYR A 36 6.65 -3.78 -2.29
CA TYR A 36 7.18 -3.35 -1.01
C TYR A 36 7.87 -4.51 -0.30
N LEU A 37 9.04 -4.26 0.27
CA LEU A 37 9.68 -5.19 1.18
C LEU A 37 9.26 -4.85 2.62
N LEU A 38 8.57 -5.79 3.26
CA LEU A 38 8.13 -5.70 4.64
C LEU A 38 8.93 -6.72 5.47
N ASP A 39 10.24 -6.48 5.60
CA ASP A 39 11.21 -7.37 6.25
C ASP A 39 11.02 -7.50 7.77
N PHE A 40 10.19 -6.66 8.34
CA PHE A 40 9.82 -6.67 9.75
C PHE A 40 8.57 -7.52 10.06
N ILE A 41 7.93 -8.07 9.03
CA ILE A 41 6.75 -8.94 9.17
C ILE A 41 7.22 -10.39 9.17
N ASN A 42 6.85 -11.09 10.25
CA ASN A 42 7.11 -12.51 10.42
C ASN A 42 5.77 -13.24 10.61
N ILE A 43 5.10 -13.56 9.50
CA ILE A 43 3.85 -14.32 9.49
C ILE A 43 4.20 -15.73 9.04
N GLN A 44 3.99 -16.74 9.90
CA GLN A 44 4.19 -18.14 9.55
C GLN A 44 3.15 -18.59 8.52
N ALA A 45 3.56 -19.42 7.57
CA ALA A 45 2.77 -19.83 6.41
C ALA A 45 1.44 -20.55 6.76
N ASP A 46 1.30 -21.08 7.95
CA ASP A 46 0.10 -21.79 8.43
C ASP A 46 -1.02 -20.83 8.94
N GLU A 47 -0.75 -19.52 9.02
CA GLU A 47 -1.73 -18.51 9.43
C GLU A 47 -2.38 -17.85 8.20
N ASP A 48 -2.74 -18.64 7.23
CA ASP A 48 -3.08 -18.25 5.85
C ASP A 48 -4.31 -17.35 5.67
N ASP A 49 -4.99 -16.92 6.74
CA ASP A 49 -6.26 -16.17 6.61
C ASP A 49 -6.33 -14.90 7.47
N ASN A 50 -5.20 -14.35 7.92
CA ASN A 50 -5.33 -13.30 8.91
C ASN A 50 -4.82 -11.94 8.43
N GLU A 51 -5.62 -11.27 7.56
CA GLU A 51 -5.43 -9.85 7.24
C GLU A 51 -5.26 -9.01 8.52
N ARG A 52 -5.92 -9.41 9.62
CA ARG A 52 -5.77 -8.78 10.95
C ARG A 52 -4.39 -8.99 11.57
N VAL A 53 -3.75 -10.16 11.35
CA VAL A 53 -2.37 -10.39 11.83
C VAL A 53 -1.41 -9.52 11.05
N LEU A 54 -1.54 -9.47 9.73
CA LEU A 54 -0.75 -8.60 8.86
C LEU A 54 -0.89 -7.13 9.27
N GLU A 55 -2.11 -6.67 9.46
CA GLU A 55 -2.40 -5.30 9.91
C GLU A 55 -1.75 -5.03 11.27
N LYS A 56 -1.93 -5.92 12.25
CA LYS A 56 -1.36 -5.80 13.59
C LYS A 56 0.17 -5.71 13.55
N GLU A 57 0.83 -6.55 12.75
CA GLU A 57 2.27 -6.50 12.56
C GLU A 57 2.74 -5.19 11.91
N ILE A 58 2.00 -4.67 10.93
CA ILE A 58 2.27 -3.37 10.32
C ILE A 58 2.12 -2.26 11.36
N VAL A 59 1.05 -2.26 12.14
CA VAL A 59 0.79 -1.23 13.16
C VAL A 59 1.83 -1.28 14.27
N ASN A 60 2.20 -2.47 14.76
CA ASN A 60 3.26 -2.65 15.75
C ASN A 60 4.62 -2.14 15.25
N ASN A 61 4.85 -2.19 13.94
CA ASN A 61 6.07 -1.74 13.28
C ASN A 61 5.82 -0.52 12.37
N ILE A 62 4.85 0.33 12.70
CA ILE A 62 4.39 1.42 11.82
C ILE A 62 5.52 2.33 11.34
N LYS A 63 6.52 2.57 12.17
CA LYS A 63 7.71 3.35 11.79
C LYS A 63 8.46 2.70 10.61
N LYS A 64 8.66 1.38 10.66
CA LYS A 64 9.32 0.62 9.58
C LYS A 64 8.45 0.60 8.32
N PHE A 65 7.14 0.44 8.49
CA PHE A 65 6.21 0.52 7.36
C PHE A 65 6.26 1.89 6.68
N ILE A 66 6.22 2.99 7.44
CA ILE A 66 6.34 4.35 6.89
C ILE A 66 7.67 4.51 6.12
N LEU A 67 8.77 4.00 6.66
CA LEU A 67 10.07 4.05 5.96
C LEU A 67 10.05 3.24 4.65
N SER A 68 9.30 2.13 4.59
CA SER A 68 9.18 1.32 3.38
C SER A 68 8.32 1.98 2.29
N ILE A 69 7.22 2.67 2.69
CA ILE A 69 6.32 3.36 1.76
C ILE A 69 6.83 4.75 1.36
N GLY A 70 7.61 5.41 2.21
CA GLY A 70 8.27 6.71 1.93
C GLY A 70 8.08 7.76 3.00
N ALA A 71 9.03 8.69 3.09
CA ALA A 71 9.13 9.70 4.17
C ALA A 71 8.00 10.76 4.17
N HIS A 72 7.19 10.84 3.12
CA HIS A 72 6.13 11.85 3.00
C HIS A 72 4.78 11.40 3.56
N PHE A 73 4.70 10.21 4.14
CA PHE A 73 3.48 9.68 4.73
C PHE A 73 3.38 9.99 6.22
N ALA A 74 2.21 10.45 6.64
CA ALA A 74 1.82 10.59 8.04
C ALA A 74 0.70 9.58 8.33
N PHE A 75 0.87 8.77 9.36
CA PHE A 75 -0.12 7.79 9.77
C PHE A 75 -1.28 8.48 10.49
N ILE A 76 -2.51 8.23 10.03
CA ILE A 76 -3.75 8.73 10.64
C ILE A 76 -4.34 7.68 11.57
N GLY A 77 -4.43 6.42 11.11
CA GLY A 77 -4.97 5.33 11.91
C GLY A 77 -5.11 4.03 11.16
N ASN A 78 -5.36 2.97 11.91
CA ASN A 78 -5.78 1.67 11.39
C ASN A 78 -7.23 1.41 11.76
N GLN A 79 -7.89 0.52 11.01
CA GLN A 79 -9.34 0.26 11.12
C GLN A 79 -10.11 1.58 11.22
N TYR A 80 -9.76 2.50 10.29
CA TYR A 80 -10.34 3.84 10.30
C TYR A 80 -11.83 3.76 9.99
N ARG A 81 -12.63 4.13 10.98
CA ARG A 81 -14.08 3.99 10.94
C ARG A 81 -14.73 5.11 10.12
N LEU A 82 -15.52 4.72 9.13
CA LEU A 82 -16.44 5.56 8.38
C LEU A 82 -17.87 5.21 8.77
N ILE A 83 -18.71 6.21 9.00
CA ILE A 83 -20.14 6.02 9.27
C ILE A 83 -20.90 6.61 8.10
N ILE A 84 -21.69 5.78 7.43
CA ILE A 84 -22.52 6.18 6.30
C ILE A 84 -23.95 5.65 6.58
N GLU A 85 -24.90 6.54 6.81
CA GLU A 85 -26.28 6.19 7.14
C GLU A 85 -26.41 5.08 8.19
N GLU A 86 -25.83 5.26 9.36
CA GLU A 86 -25.86 4.30 10.49
C GLU A 86 -25.06 2.98 10.25
N GLN A 87 -24.45 2.80 9.08
CA GLN A 87 -23.58 1.65 8.81
C GLN A 87 -22.11 2.01 9.01
N GLU A 88 -21.39 1.08 9.60
CA GLU A 88 -19.96 1.24 9.89
C GLU A 88 -19.12 0.51 8.85
N TYR A 89 -18.09 1.19 8.35
CA TYR A 89 -17.10 0.67 7.43
C TYR A 89 -15.71 0.95 7.97
N PHE A 90 -14.76 0.09 7.67
CA PHE A 90 -13.42 0.19 8.22
C PHE A 90 -12.37 0.11 7.12
N ILE A 91 -11.49 1.11 7.07
CA ILE A 91 -10.32 1.14 6.20
C ILE A 91 -9.15 0.56 6.99
N ASP A 92 -8.44 -0.43 6.45
CA ASP A 92 -7.36 -1.12 7.17
C ASP A 92 -6.29 -0.14 7.68
N LEU A 93 -5.71 0.68 6.78
CA LEU A 93 -4.75 1.72 7.15
C LEU A 93 -5.07 3.02 6.41
N LEU A 94 -5.10 4.12 7.13
CA LEU A 94 -5.27 5.46 6.56
C LEU A 94 -4.04 6.32 6.84
N PHE A 95 -3.53 6.95 5.79
CA PHE A 95 -2.41 7.89 5.82
C PHE A 95 -2.78 9.20 5.17
N TYR A 96 -1.98 10.22 5.45
CA TYR A 96 -1.91 11.45 4.68
C TYR A 96 -0.57 11.55 3.97
N ASN A 97 -0.58 11.82 2.66
CA ASN A 97 0.64 12.06 1.91
C ASN A 97 0.87 13.57 1.74
N ARG A 98 1.93 14.08 2.35
CA ARG A 98 2.25 15.52 2.38
C ARG A 98 2.62 16.08 1.00
N GLN A 99 3.22 15.28 0.14
CA GLN A 99 3.68 15.72 -1.19
C GLN A 99 2.52 15.76 -2.19
N LEU A 100 1.58 14.84 -2.08
CA LEU A 100 0.36 14.77 -2.89
C LEU A 100 -0.77 15.59 -2.27
N GLN A 101 -0.66 15.98 -1.00
CA GLN A 101 -1.69 16.67 -0.23
C GLN A 101 -3.04 15.95 -0.31
N CYS A 102 -3.03 14.65 -0.05
CA CYS A 102 -4.24 13.82 -0.11
C CYS A 102 -4.21 12.71 0.94
N LEU A 103 -5.41 12.19 1.24
CA LEU A 103 -5.58 10.98 2.01
C LEU A 103 -5.17 9.77 1.16
N VAL A 104 -4.55 8.78 1.79
CA VAL A 104 -4.14 7.53 1.15
C VAL A 104 -4.65 6.35 1.99
N ALA A 105 -5.56 5.58 1.41
CA ALA A 105 -6.09 4.37 2.00
C ALA A 105 -5.31 3.14 1.52
N PHE A 106 -4.88 2.29 2.43
CA PHE A 106 -4.36 0.96 2.13
C PHE A 106 -5.38 -0.09 2.54
N GLU A 107 -5.65 -1.01 1.63
CA GLU A 107 -6.38 -2.26 1.88
C GLU A 107 -5.39 -3.41 1.83
N LEU A 108 -5.34 -4.21 2.88
CA LEU A 108 -4.39 -5.30 3.05
C LEU A 108 -5.01 -6.63 2.65
N LYS A 109 -4.28 -7.43 1.88
CA LYS A 109 -4.71 -8.76 1.45
C LYS A 109 -3.55 -9.75 1.60
N THR A 110 -3.80 -10.86 2.27
CA THR A 110 -2.80 -11.93 2.47
C THR A 110 -2.70 -12.88 1.28
N GLY A 111 -3.65 -12.83 0.36
CA GLY A 111 -3.71 -13.66 -0.84
C GLY A 111 -3.44 -12.91 -2.14
N LYS A 112 -3.92 -13.51 -3.24
CA LYS A 112 -3.87 -12.94 -4.59
C LYS A 112 -4.86 -11.80 -4.77
N PHE A 113 -4.50 -10.84 -5.62
CA PHE A 113 -5.43 -9.79 -6.05
C PHE A 113 -6.70 -10.38 -6.67
N LYS A 114 -7.84 -9.83 -6.29
CA LYS A 114 -9.15 -10.11 -6.88
C LYS A 114 -9.81 -8.81 -7.34
N PRO A 115 -10.48 -8.80 -8.52
CA PRO A 115 -11.12 -7.59 -9.07
C PRO A 115 -12.13 -6.92 -8.11
N GLU A 116 -12.82 -7.70 -7.29
CA GLU A 116 -13.82 -7.21 -6.32
C GLU A 116 -13.23 -6.25 -5.27
N TYR A 117 -11.93 -6.31 -5.00
CA TYR A 117 -11.26 -5.40 -4.05
C TYR A 117 -11.30 -3.94 -4.51
N LEU A 118 -11.31 -3.71 -5.82
CA LEU A 118 -11.41 -2.36 -6.37
C LEU A 118 -12.78 -1.72 -6.09
N GLY A 119 -13.85 -2.51 -6.09
CA GLY A 119 -15.19 -2.01 -5.75
C GLY A 119 -15.25 -1.48 -4.32
N LYS A 120 -14.72 -2.25 -3.36
CA LYS A 120 -14.61 -1.84 -1.95
C LYS A 120 -13.75 -0.57 -1.81
N MET A 121 -12.58 -0.54 -2.45
CA MET A 121 -11.69 0.61 -2.40
C MET A 121 -12.32 1.85 -3.03
N ASN A 122 -12.97 1.73 -4.18
CA ASN A 122 -13.64 2.85 -4.84
C ASN A 122 -14.74 3.46 -3.95
N PHE A 123 -15.49 2.64 -3.24
CA PHE A 123 -16.48 3.08 -2.25
C PHE A 123 -15.80 3.85 -1.11
N TYR A 124 -14.71 3.33 -0.54
CA TYR A 124 -13.97 4.02 0.52
C TYR A 124 -13.41 5.37 0.09
N LEU A 125 -12.86 5.46 -1.12
CA LEU A 125 -12.32 6.71 -1.64
C LEU A 125 -13.42 7.75 -1.88
N SER A 126 -14.61 7.31 -2.32
CA SER A 126 -15.76 8.20 -2.43
C SER A 126 -16.18 8.75 -1.07
N ALA A 127 -16.29 7.88 -0.07
CA ALA A 127 -16.63 8.29 1.29
C ALA A 127 -15.56 9.20 1.93
N LEU A 128 -14.28 8.93 1.73
CA LEU A 128 -13.20 9.79 2.20
C LEU A 128 -13.27 11.17 1.55
N ASP A 129 -13.49 11.23 0.24
CA ASP A 129 -13.57 12.51 -0.47
C ASP A 129 -14.78 13.34 -0.04
N ASP A 130 -15.90 12.70 0.26
CA ASP A 130 -17.14 13.41 0.61
C ASP A 130 -17.22 13.78 2.09
N LEU A 131 -16.71 12.93 2.99
CA LEU A 131 -16.94 13.06 4.43
C LEU A 131 -15.73 13.56 5.23
N ILE A 132 -14.51 13.25 4.76
CA ILE A 132 -13.28 13.42 5.56
C ILE A 132 -12.35 14.45 4.93
N LYS A 133 -12.17 14.38 3.61
CA LYS A 133 -11.25 15.24 2.86
C LYS A 133 -11.56 16.73 3.08
N GLN A 134 -10.53 17.53 3.35
CA GLN A 134 -10.67 18.97 3.47
C GLN A 134 -10.76 19.64 2.08
N PRO A 135 -11.39 20.83 1.96
CA PRO A 135 -11.58 21.52 0.68
C PRO A 135 -10.29 21.81 -0.10
N HIS A 136 -9.17 21.99 0.60
CA HIS A 136 -7.85 22.28 0.01
C HIS A 136 -7.06 21.03 -0.37
N GLU A 137 -7.56 19.84 -0.02
CA GLU A 137 -6.87 18.57 -0.30
C GLU A 137 -7.26 18.02 -1.67
N ASN A 138 -6.35 17.29 -2.26
CA ASN A 138 -6.56 16.59 -3.51
C ASN A 138 -7.38 15.31 -3.30
N PRO A 139 -7.98 14.75 -4.36
CA PRO A 139 -8.72 13.50 -4.27
C PRO A 139 -7.90 12.38 -3.62
N SER A 140 -8.56 11.58 -2.80
CA SER A 140 -7.95 10.47 -2.08
C SER A 140 -7.43 9.40 -3.04
N ILE A 141 -6.37 8.69 -2.64
CA ILE A 141 -5.75 7.61 -3.40
C ILE A 141 -5.88 6.29 -2.63
N GLY A 142 -6.22 5.21 -3.32
CA GLY A 142 -6.29 3.87 -2.76
C GLY A 142 -5.19 2.95 -3.26
N ILE A 143 -4.57 2.21 -2.34
CA ILE A 143 -3.58 1.17 -2.67
C ILE A 143 -4.04 -0.15 -2.08
N ILE A 144 -4.23 -1.14 -2.97
CA ILE A 144 -4.42 -2.53 -2.55
C ILE A 144 -3.05 -3.18 -2.45
N LEU A 145 -2.72 -3.67 -1.26
CA LEU A 145 -1.46 -4.33 -0.97
C LEU A 145 -1.71 -5.82 -0.78
N CYS A 146 -1.26 -6.65 -1.72
CA CYS A 146 -1.53 -8.09 -1.76
C CYS A 146 -0.23 -8.92 -1.93
N LYS A 147 -0.31 -10.22 -1.71
CA LYS A 147 0.84 -11.13 -1.89
C LYS A 147 1.21 -11.32 -3.36
N GLU A 148 0.21 -11.51 -4.21
CA GLU A 148 0.40 -11.79 -5.62
C GLU A 148 -0.62 -11.04 -6.48
N LYS A 149 -0.23 -10.71 -7.71
CA LYS A 149 -1.13 -10.12 -8.70
C LYS A 149 -0.79 -10.56 -10.11
N ASN A 150 -1.79 -10.56 -10.98
CA ASN A 150 -1.61 -10.63 -12.42
C ASN A 150 -1.86 -9.24 -13.01
N ASN A 151 -0.85 -8.64 -13.63
CA ASN A 151 -0.92 -7.27 -14.12
C ASN A 151 -2.01 -7.07 -15.18
N LYS A 152 -2.28 -8.08 -16.04
CA LYS A 152 -3.37 -8.00 -17.01
C LYS A 152 -4.74 -8.00 -16.35
N ILE A 153 -4.94 -8.84 -15.33
CA ILE A 153 -6.20 -8.86 -14.57
C ILE A 153 -6.41 -7.51 -13.89
N VAL A 154 -5.37 -6.97 -13.25
CA VAL A 154 -5.44 -5.65 -12.61
C VAL A 154 -5.77 -4.54 -13.62
N GLU A 155 -5.10 -4.53 -14.78
CA GLU A 155 -5.33 -3.55 -15.84
C GLU A 155 -6.77 -3.59 -16.36
N TYR A 156 -7.30 -4.77 -16.64
CA TYR A 156 -8.71 -4.93 -17.05
C TYR A 156 -9.68 -4.47 -15.96
N SER A 157 -9.36 -4.74 -14.70
CA SER A 157 -10.21 -4.41 -13.56
C SER A 157 -10.33 -2.89 -13.34
N PHE A 158 -9.36 -2.08 -13.79
CA PHE A 158 -9.42 -0.62 -13.63
C PHE A 158 -10.31 0.12 -14.64
N ARG A 159 -10.83 -0.54 -15.66
CA ARG A 159 -11.44 0.15 -16.81
C ARG A 159 -12.61 1.05 -16.45
N ASP A 160 -13.44 0.64 -15.51
CA ASP A 160 -14.70 1.30 -15.17
C ASP A 160 -14.64 2.12 -13.88
N PHE A 161 -13.46 2.24 -13.25
CA PHE A 161 -13.29 2.99 -12.01
C PHE A 161 -12.77 4.40 -12.28
N ASN A 162 -13.35 5.38 -11.54
CA ASN A 162 -13.04 6.81 -11.65
C ASN A 162 -12.26 7.38 -10.45
N LYS A 163 -12.03 6.59 -9.40
CA LYS A 163 -11.17 6.97 -8.27
C LYS A 163 -9.74 6.50 -8.51
N ALA A 164 -8.78 7.24 -7.96
CA ALA A 164 -7.37 6.97 -8.14
C ALA A 164 -6.92 5.76 -7.31
N MET A 165 -6.55 4.66 -7.97
CA MET A 165 -6.18 3.41 -7.30
C MET A 165 -4.96 2.76 -7.95
N GLY A 166 -4.19 2.02 -7.12
CA GLY A 166 -3.10 1.16 -7.54
C GLY A 166 -3.12 -0.18 -6.82
N VAL A 167 -2.47 -1.18 -7.42
CA VAL A 167 -2.31 -2.52 -6.81
C VAL A 167 -0.83 -2.85 -6.72
N ALA A 168 -0.33 -2.96 -5.49
CA ALA A 168 1.04 -3.33 -5.18
C ALA A 168 1.12 -4.73 -4.58
N THR A 169 2.31 -5.33 -4.66
CA THR A 169 2.62 -6.54 -3.90
C THR A 169 3.55 -6.24 -2.73
N TYR A 170 3.60 -7.14 -1.76
CA TYR A 170 4.61 -7.11 -0.71
C TYR A 170 5.29 -8.47 -0.57
N LYS A 171 6.54 -8.42 -0.06
CA LYS A 171 7.32 -9.58 0.34
C LYS A 171 7.70 -9.47 1.81
N THR A 172 7.70 -10.59 2.50
CA THR A 172 8.15 -10.71 3.88
C THR A 172 9.55 -11.31 3.93
N THR A 173 10.19 -11.34 5.11
CA THR A 173 11.56 -11.86 5.30
C THR A 173 11.70 -13.33 4.86
N GLU A 174 10.66 -14.14 5.04
CA GLU A 174 10.70 -15.56 4.68
C GLU A 174 10.84 -15.79 3.16
N GLU A 175 10.40 -14.86 2.35
CA GLU A 175 10.44 -14.93 0.88
C GLU A 175 11.75 -14.39 0.29
N LEU A 176 12.67 -13.88 1.13
CA LEU A 176 13.98 -13.43 0.68
C LEU A 176 14.87 -14.63 0.34
N PRO A 177 15.59 -14.60 -0.80
CA PRO A 177 16.61 -15.60 -1.09
C PRO A 177 17.61 -15.71 0.07
N GLU A 178 18.02 -16.92 0.43
CA GLU A 178 18.90 -17.21 1.59
C GLU A 178 20.17 -16.34 1.64
N LYS A 179 20.74 -16.02 0.46
CA LYS A 179 21.90 -15.12 0.36
C LYS A 179 21.65 -13.70 0.89
N PHE A 180 20.39 -13.25 1.01
CA PHE A 180 20.04 -11.95 1.58
C PHE A 180 19.60 -12.06 3.04
N LYS A 181 19.10 -13.21 3.49
CA LYS A 181 18.77 -13.46 4.91
C LYS A 181 20.00 -13.34 5.81
N ASN A 182 21.17 -13.73 5.30
CA ASN A 182 22.46 -13.68 6.02
C ASN A 182 23.16 -12.30 5.96
N LEU A 183 22.64 -11.35 5.20
CA LEU A 183 23.19 -9.98 5.11
C LEU A 183 22.52 -8.99 6.06
N LEU A 184 21.38 -9.36 6.62
CA LEU A 184 20.70 -8.56 7.65
C LEU A 184 21.29 -8.95 9.01
N PRO A 185 21.85 -8.02 9.80
CA PRO A 185 22.27 -8.31 11.16
C PRO A 185 21.07 -8.84 11.95
N ASP A 186 21.28 -9.92 12.70
CA ASP A 186 20.22 -10.38 13.59
C ASP A 186 19.85 -9.34 14.65
N SER A 187 18.69 -9.49 15.25
CA SER A 187 18.16 -8.51 16.23
C SER A 187 19.06 -8.34 17.46
N GLU A 188 19.90 -9.32 17.80
CA GLU A 188 20.86 -9.25 18.91
C GLU A 188 22.12 -8.47 18.52
N THR A 189 22.59 -8.65 17.28
CA THR A 189 23.72 -7.87 16.73
C THR A 189 23.37 -6.39 16.60
N LEU A 190 22.13 -6.07 16.20
CA LEU A 190 21.64 -4.69 16.15
C LEU A 190 21.52 -4.07 17.55
N LYS A 191 21.09 -4.80 18.57
CA LYS A 191 21.06 -4.31 19.95
C LYS A 191 22.44 -3.97 20.48
N LYS A 192 23.46 -4.79 20.18
CA LYS A 192 24.85 -4.57 20.61
C LYS A 192 25.54 -3.39 19.90
N LEU A 193 24.99 -2.91 18.78
CA LEU A 193 25.50 -1.74 18.08
C LEU A 193 24.85 -0.42 18.53
N LEU A 194 23.81 -0.51 19.40
CA LEU A 194 23.06 0.65 19.89
C LEU A 194 23.33 0.92 21.39
N ASP A 195 24.10 0.04 22.08
CA ASP A 195 24.68 0.23 23.41
C ASP A 195 26.12 0.76 23.29
#